data_be5675f874ea69363fab7f686b099003
#
_entry.id   be5675f874ea69363fab7f686b099003
#
_cell.length_a   1.000
_cell.length_b   1.000
_cell.length_c   1.000
_cell.angle_alpha   90.00
_cell.angle_beta   90.00
_cell.angle_gamma   90.00
#
_symmetry.space_group_name_H-M   'P 1'
#
loop_
_entity.id
_entity.type
_entity.pdbx_description
1 polymer ?
#
loop_
_entity_poly.entity_id
_entity_poly.type
_entity_poly.pdbx_seq_one_letter_code
_entity_poly.pdbx_strand_id
1 'polypeptide(L)'
;RRKEDRRDFPNQLELGLKGGLALPGGILPGHGVGLLLSRFTNPYAGLPTFDLLPTPFRSVAVDLKEGREFVFQEGDLFDALRATMAIPGVFSPWTVGGRTFVDGGLLNNLPVDVVKEMGADIIIAVPLKSHVIPEEEMPSSLTGIAGRSLDIMIAGTEMRHLGLAQIVVSPDLVG
;
A
#
# COMPACT_ATOMS: atom_id res chain seq x y z
N ARG A 1 38.38 20.59 15.08
CA ARG A 1 36.94 20.83 15.35
C ARG A 1 36.17 20.36 14.13
N ARG A 2 35.63 19.12 14.14
CA ARG A 2 34.66 18.62 13.17
C ARG A 2 33.34 19.30 13.48
N LYS A 3 32.79 20.05 12.53
CA LYS A 3 31.38 20.46 12.52
C LYS A 3 30.54 19.21 12.28
N GLU A 4 29.78 18.79 13.26
CA GLU A 4 28.69 17.84 13.08
C GLU A 4 27.60 18.52 12.25
N ASP A 5 27.46 18.12 10.99
CA ASP A 5 26.31 18.44 10.15
C ASP A 5 25.11 17.68 10.71
N ARG A 6 24.42 18.25 11.66
CA ARG A 6 23.05 17.87 12.00
C ARG A 6 22.16 18.34 10.86
N ARG A 7 21.95 17.48 9.90
CA ARG A 7 20.84 17.65 8.95
C ARG A 7 19.54 17.29 9.68
N ASP A 8 18.99 18.28 10.37
CA ASP A 8 17.58 18.25 10.73
C ASP A 8 16.79 18.27 9.42
N PHE A 9 16.23 17.11 9.04
CA PHE A 9 15.21 17.07 8.01
C PHE A 9 13.94 17.65 8.63
N PRO A 10 13.51 18.86 8.28
CA PRO A 10 12.24 19.36 8.77
C PRO A 10 11.15 18.52 8.13
N ASN A 11 10.29 17.94 8.96
CA ASN A 11 8.97 17.49 8.55
C ASN A 11 8.17 18.74 8.17
N GLN A 12 8.42 19.29 6.99
CA GLN A 12 7.65 20.42 6.47
C GLN A 12 6.42 19.84 5.78
N LEU A 13 5.27 20.03 6.42
CA LEU A 13 3.99 20.09 5.74
C LEU A 13 4.09 21.23 4.72
N GLU A 14 4.35 20.91 3.44
CA GLU A 14 4.29 21.89 2.37
C GLU A 14 2.83 22.25 2.11
N LEU A 15 2.36 23.30 2.80
CA LEU A 15 1.10 23.97 2.48
C LEU A 15 1.29 24.80 1.20
N GLY A 16 0.93 24.23 0.06
CA GLY A 16 0.97 24.93 -1.23
C GLY A 16 -0.13 25.99 -1.31
N LEU A 17 0.25 27.27 -1.29
CA LEU A 17 -0.64 28.43 -1.50
C LEU A 17 -0.78 28.80 -2.99
N LYS A 18 -1.16 27.85 -3.85
CA LYS A 18 -1.60 28.21 -5.21
C LYS A 18 -3.03 27.68 -5.43
N GLY A 19 -4.01 28.57 -5.20
CA GLY A 19 -5.41 28.32 -5.57
C GLY A 19 -6.31 27.68 -4.53
N GLY A 20 -5.97 27.75 -3.22
CA GLY A 20 -6.75 27.22 -2.10
C GLY A 20 -5.87 26.46 -1.10
N LEU A 21 -6.41 26.15 0.07
CA LEU A 21 -5.75 25.30 1.07
C LEU A 21 -5.71 23.86 0.52
N ALA A 22 -4.65 23.51 -0.20
CA ALA A 22 -4.40 22.13 -0.60
C ALA A 22 -3.71 21.41 0.53
N LEU A 23 -4.38 20.44 1.15
CA LEU A 23 -3.74 19.50 2.06
C LEU A 23 -2.79 18.59 1.25
N PRO A 24 -1.59 18.28 1.75
CA PRO A 24 -0.70 17.34 1.09
C PRO A 24 -1.40 15.98 0.93
N GLY A 25 -1.18 15.29 -0.19
CA GLY A 25 -1.80 14.01 -0.52
C GLY A 25 -1.43 12.86 0.43
N GLY A 26 -0.52 13.09 1.40
CA GLY A 26 -0.12 12.15 2.45
C GLY A 26 0.78 12.83 3.48
N ILE A 27 0.78 12.33 4.71
CA ILE A 27 1.57 12.86 5.82
C ILE A 27 3.07 12.53 5.65
N LEU A 28 3.38 11.40 5.02
CA LEU A 28 4.73 10.91 4.83
C LEU A 28 5.11 10.90 3.34
N PRO A 29 6.17 11.62 2.92
CA PRO A 29 6.66 11.54 1.55
C PRO A 29 7.30 10.18 1.20
N GLY A 30 7.51 9.31 2.18
CA GLY A 30 7.98 7.94 1.98
C GLY A 30 9.45 7.81 1.56
N HIS A 31 10.27 8.85 1.70
CA HIS A 31 11.68 8.81 1.28
C HIS A 31 12.50 7.71 1.95
N GLY A 32 12.32 7.50 3.28
CA GLY A 32 13.04 6.43 4.00
C GLY A 32 12.65 5.04 3.51
N VAL A 33 11.35 4.83 3.30
CA VAL A 33 10.82 3.57 2.75
C VAL A 33 11.27 3.40 1.30
N GLY A 34 11.28 4.50 0.51
CA GLY A 34 11.76 4.48 -0.87
C GLY A 34 13.22 4.00 -0.98
N LEU A 35 14.12 4.51 -0.12
CA LEU A 35 15.52 4.06 -0.08
C LEU A 35 15.64 2.57 0.28
N LEU A 36 14.84 2.10 1.24
CA LEU A 36 14.81 0.69 1.62
C LEU A 36 14.33 -0.19 0.45
N LEU A 37 13.22 0.18 -0.17
CA LEU A 37 12.67 -0.55 -1.32
C LEU A 37 13.67 -0.58 -2.47
N SER A 38 14.29 0.54 -2.83
CA SER A 38 15.29 0.60 -3.89
C SER A 38 16.43 -0.39 -3.65
N ARG A 39 16.89 -0.54 -2.41
CA ARG A 39 17.94 -1.50 -2.06
C ARG A 39 17.53 -2.95 -2.39
N PHE A 40 16.29 -3.31 -2.17
CA PHE A 40 15.79 -4.67 -2.43
C PHE A 40 15.36 -4.88 -3.89
N THR A 41 14.90 -3.85 -4.58
CA THR A 41 14.38 -3.96 -5.95
C THR A 41 15.46 -3.78 -7.02
N ASN A 42 16.52 -3.00 -6.75
CA ASN A 42 17.60 -2.77 -7.71
C ASN A 42 18.22 -4.03 -8.33
N PRO A 43 18.43 -5.15 -7.59
CA PRO A 43 18.94 -6.38 -8.19
C PRO A 43 18.05 -6.98 -9.28
N TYR A 44 16.78 -6.58 -9.32
CA TYR A 44 15.76 -7.07 -10.24
C TYR A 44 15.33 -6.01 -11.26
N ALA A 45 16.04 -4.88 -11.32
CA ALA A 45 15.76 -3.83 -12.30
C ALA A 45 15.91 -4.37 -13.73
N GLY A 46 14.93 -4.07 -14.58
CA GLY A 46 14.94 -4.48 -15.99
C GLY A 46 14.43 -5.90 -16.24
N LEU A 47 13.88 -6.60 -15.25
CA LEU A 47 13.16 -7.84 -15.52
C LEU A 47 11.91 -7.54 -16.37
N PRO A 48 11.66 -8.33 -17.44
CA PRO A 48 10.51 -8.11 -18.31
C PRO A 48 9.17 -8.46 -17.64
N THR A 49 9.18 -9.33 -16.63
CA THR A 49 7.99 -9.73 -15.86
C THR A 49 8.39 -10.18 -14.47
N PHE A 50 7.51 -10.02 -13.50
CA PHE A 50 7.72 -10.47 -12.11
C PHE A 50 7.61 -12.00 -11.95
N ASP A 51 7.24 -12.72 -13.01
CA ASP A 51 7.30 -14.18 -13.03
C ASP A 51 8.74 -14.73 -13.04
N LEU A 52 9.70 -13.89 -13.43
CA LEU A 52 11.13 -14.22 -13.42
C LEU A 52 11.83 -13.91 -12.09
N LEU A 53 11.12 -13.40 -11.12
CA LEU A 53 11.64 -13.29 -9.75
C LEU A 53 11.86 -14.71 -9.18
N PRO A 54 12.72 -14.86 -8.15
CA PRO A 54 12.92 -16.16 -7.48
C PRO A 54 11.62 -16.81 -7.01
N THR A 55 10.62 -16.00 -6.68
CA THR A 55 9.23 -16.39 -6.47
C THR A 55 8.38 -15.47 -7.34
N PRO A 56 7.53 -16.01 -8.25
CA PRO A 56 6.60 -15.19 -9.03
C PRO A 56 5.78 -14.27 -8.13
N PHE A 57 5.64 -13.01 -8.55
CA PHE A 57 5.07 -11.98 -7.70
C PHE A 57 4.01 -11.15 -8.43
N ARG A 58 3.01 -10.72 -7.68
CA ARG A 58 2.02 -9.71 -8.09
C ARG A 58 1.84 -8.71 -6.96
N SER A 59 1.58 -7.46 -7.30
CA SER A 59 1.07 -6.49 -6.34
C SER A 59 -0.17 -5.81 -6.89
N VAL A 60 -1.08 -5.48 -6.00
CA VAL A 60 -2.36 -4.87 -6.34
C VAL A 60 -2.35 -3.41 -5.93
N ALA A 61 -2.84 -2.54 -6.81
CA ALA A 61 -3.07 -1.14 -6.52
C ALA A 61 -4.41 -0.70 -7.11
N VAL A 62 -4.89 0.49 -6.75
CA VAL A 62 -6.09 1.07 -7.34
C VAL A 62 -5.71 2.26 -8.20
N ASP A 63 -6.09 2.22 -9.47
CA ASP A 63 -6.01 3.37 -10.37
C ASP A 63 -7.05 4.41 -9.97
N LEU A 64 -6.58 5.58 -9.52
CA LEU A 64 -7.47 6.65 -9.07
C LEU A 64 -8.35 7.24 -10.16
N LYS A 65 -7.88 7.25 -11.40
CA LYS A 65 -8.65 7.79 -12.52
C LYS A 65 -9.77 6.85 -12.95
N GLU A 66 -9.46 5.56 -13.00
CA GLU A 66 -10.39 4.55 -13.48
C GLU A 66 -11.27 3.98 -12.35
N GLY A 67 -10.87 4.16 -11.09
CA GLY A 67 -11.59 3.66 -9.91
C GLY A 67 -11.64 2.13 -9.86
N ARG A 68 -10.63 1.46 -10.39
CA ARG A 68 -10.56 0.00 -10.44
C ARG A 68 -9.20 -0.55 -10.04
N GLU A 69 -9.20 -1.81 -9.69
CA GLU A 69 -8.01 -2.59 -9.40
C GLU A 69 -7.05 -2.64 -10.59
N PHE A 70 -5.77 -2.59 -10.28
CA PHE A 70 -4.67 -2.78 -11.22
C PHE A 70 -3.65 -3.74 -10.62
N VAL A 71 -3.41 -4.87 -11.31
CA VAL A 71 -2.44 -5.87 -10.88
C VAL A 71 -1.12 -5.64 -11.62
N PHE A 72 -0.08 -5.27 -10.87
CA PHE A 72 1.27 -5.18 -11.39
C PHE A 72 1.88 -6.57 -11.53
N GLN A 73 2.28 -6.92 -12.74
CA GLN A 73 2.96 -8.18 -13.10
C GLN A 73 4.25 -7.97 -13.87
N GLU A 74 4.51 -6.73 -14.27
CA GLU A 74 5.66 -6.30 -15.07
C GLU A 74 5.99 -4.83 -14.78
N GLY A 75 7.08 -4.32 -15.37
CA GLY A 75 7.55 -2.96 -15.16
C GLY A 75 8.60 -2.85 -14.06
N ASP A 76 8.71 -1.70 -13.44
CA ASP A 76 9.64 -1.49 -12.33
C ASP A 76 9.05 -2.02 -11.02
N LEU A 77 9.77 -2.96 -10.38
CA LEU A 77 9.32 -3.56 -9.12
C LEU A 77 9.21 -2.52 -7.99
N PHE A 78 10.08 -1.51 -7.99
CA PHE A 78 10.00 -0.42 -7.03
C PHE A 78 8.69 0.36 -7.19
N ASP A 79 8.31 0.70 -8.43
CA ASP A 79 7.07 1.40 -8.71
C ASP A 79 5.85 0.58 -8.30
N ALA A 80 5.86 -0.71 -8.59
CA ALA A 80 4.79 -1.64 -8.19
C ALA A 80 4.61 -1.67 -6.67
N LEU A 81 5.72 -1.76 -5.91
CA LEU A 81 5.70 -1.75 -4.45
C LEU A 81 5.30 -0.38 -3.88
N ARG A 82 5.73 0.72 -4.50
CA ARG A 82 5.32 2.07 -4.08
C ARG A 82 3.83 2.33 -4.33
N ALA A 83 3.29 1.83 -5.43
CA ALA A 83 1.87 1.94 -5.76
C ALA A 83 0.99 1.17 -4.77
N THR A 84 1.34 -0.11 -4.49
CA THR A 84 0.54 -0.98 -3.61
C THR A 84 0.52 -0.53 -2.15
N MET A 85 1.53 0.23 -1.70
CA MET A 85 1.61 0.73 -0.32
C MET A 85 1.19 2.19 -0.16
N ALA A 86 0.65 2.81 -1.19
CA ALA A 86 0.24 4.22 -1.17
C ALA A 86 -1.10 4.41 -0.44
N ILE A 87 -1.13 4.11 0.87
CA ILE A 87 -2.30 4.21 1.74
C ILE A 87 -2.76 5.67 1.79
N PRO A 88 -4.02 5.97 1.39
CA PRO A 88 -4.55 7.33 1.42
C PRO A 88 -4.48 7.95 2.82
N GLY A 89 -3.98 9.18 2.88
CA GLY A 89 -3.76 9.89 4.15
C GLY A 89 -2.43 9.58 4.84
N VAL A 90 -1.80 8.44 4.56
CA VAL A 90 -0.47 8.06 5.11
C VAL A 90 0.62 8.40 4.11
N PHE A 91 0.54 7.86 2.91
CA PHE A 91 1.49 8.11 1.83
C PHE A 91 0.85 8.88 0.69
N SER A 92 1.66 9.66 -0.02
CA SER A 92 1.22 10.29 -1.26
C SER A 92 0.92 9.21 -2.32
N PRO A 93 -0.14 9.42 -3.14
CA PRO A 93 -0.40 8.58 -4.29
C PRO A 93 0.84 8.45 -5.18
N TRP A 94 1.02 7.29 -5.80
CA TRP A 94 2.19 7.02 -6.64
C TRP A 94 1.84 7.13 -8.12
N THR A 95 2.63 7.90 -8.87
CA THR A 95 2.39 8.10 -10.31
C THR A 95 3.48 7.42 -11.11
N VAL A 96 3.07 6.50 -11.97
CA VAL A 96 3.95 5.78 -12.91
C VAL A 96 3.21 5.52 -14.22
N GLY A 97 3.92 5.65 -15.35
CA GLY A 97 3.32 5.43 -16.68
C GLY A 97 2.14 6.34 -16.99
N GLY A 98 2.09 7.55 -16.43
CA GLY A 98 0.99 8.50 -16.59
C GLY A 98 -0.30 8.15 -15.84
N ARG A 99 -0.28 7.12 -14.99
CA ARG A 99 -1.38 6.69 -14.11
C ARG A 99 -1.03 6.99 -12.66
N THR A 100 -2.03 7.30 -11.86
CA THR A 100 -1.87 7.58 -10.43
C THR A 100 -2.56 6.51 -9.61
N PHE A 101 -1.81 5.90 -8.70
CA PHE A 101 -2.23 4.75 -7.92
C PHE A 101 -2.28 5.06 -6.43
N VAL A 102 -3.18 4.37 -5.75
CA VAL A 102 -3.24 4.24 -4.30
C VAL A 102 -3.26 2.76 -3.91
N ASP A 103 -3.15 2.49 -2.62
CA ASP A 103 -3.12 1.13 -2.05
C ASP A 103 -4.24 0.24 -2.59
N GLY A 104 -3.87 -0.98 -2.97
CA GLY A 104 -4.77 -1.99 -3.48
C GLY A 104 -5.81 -2.48 -2.48
N GLY A 105 -5.51 -2.36 -1.19
CA GLY A 105 -6.40 -2.76 -0.10
C GLY A 105 -7.76 -2.07 -0.12
N LEU A 106 -7.90 -0.94 -0.81
CA LEU A 106 -9.19 -0.28 -1.01
C LEU A 106 -10.21 -1.15 -1.76
N LEU A 107 -9.76 -1.99 -2.69
CA LEU A 107 -10.63 -2.84 -3.51
C LEU A 107 -10.35 -4.33 -3.32
N ASN A 108 -9.10 -4.73 -3.02
CA ASN A 108 -8.68 -6.11 -2.89
C ASN A 108 -7.48 -6.23 -1.94
N ASN A 109 -7.76 -6.22 -0.62
CA ASN A 109 -6.73 -6.28 0.41
C ASN A 109 -6.14 -7.70 0.60
N LEU A 110 -6.88 -8.71 0.18
CA LEU A 110 -6.45 -10.12 0.23
C LEU A 110 -6.64 -10.74 -1.16
N PRO A 111 -5.69 -10.53 -2.11
CA PRO A 111 -5.85 -10.85 -3.53
C PRO A 111 -5.66 -12.35 -3.82
N VAL A 112 -6.50 -13.19 -3.21
CA VAL A 112 -6.53 -14.65 -3.38
C VAL A 112 -6.92 -15.04 -4.81
N ASP A 113 -7.80 -14.26 -5.41
CA ASP A 113 -8.21 -14.39 -6.82
C ASP A 113 -7.03 -14.20 -7.78
N VAL A 114 -6.17 -13.20 -7.53
CA VAL A 114 -4.96 -12.95 -8.31
C VAL A 114 -4.00 -14.14 -8.23
N VAL A 115 -3.81 -14.72 -7.04
CA VAL A 115 -2.95 -15.91 -6.86
C VAL A 115 -3.54 -17.12 -7.58
N LYS A 116 -4.87 -17.26 -7.59
CA LYS A 116 -5.56 -18.30 -8.35
C LYS A 116 -5.34 -18.15 -9.86
N GLU A 117 -5.41 -16.92 -10.37
CA GLU A 117 -5.13 -16.61 -11.78
C GLU A 117 -3.67 -16.87 -12.16
N MET A 118 -2.73 -16.78 -11.23
CA MET A 118 -1.34 -17.20 -11.41
C MET A 118 -1.19 -18.73 -11.56
N GLY A 119 -2.25 -19.51 -11.35
CA GLY A 119 -2.25 -20.96 -11.51
C GLY A 119 -1.82 -21.74 -10.27
N ALA A 120 -1.93 -21.15 -9.08
CA ALA A 120 -1.61 -21.87 -7.83
C ALA A 120 -2.63 -23.00 -7.56
N ASP A 121 -2.14 -24.20 -7.26
CA ASP A 121 -2.97 -25.36 -6.88
C ASP A 121 -3.43 -25.26 -5.42
N ILE A 122 -2.58 -24.73 -4.56
CA ILE A 122 -2.85 -24.53 -3.13
C ILE A 122 -2.59 -23.06 -2.78
N ILE A 123 -3.60 -22.41 -2.25
CA ILE A 123 -3.52 -21.00 -1.88
C ILE A 123 -3.59 -20.87 -0.36
N ILE A 124 -2.58 -20.24 0.21
CA ILE A 124 -2.50 -19.91 1.62
C ILE A 124 -2.79 -18.42 1.76
N ALA A 125 -3.89 -18.08 2.41
CA ALA A 125 -4.26 -16.70 2.71
C ALA A 125 -3.85 -16.31 4.13
N VAL A 126 -3.32 -15.11 4.29
CA VAL A 126 -2.91 -14.57 5.59
C VAL A 126 -3.61 -13.22 5.82
N PRO A 127 -4.92 -13.23 6.20
CA PRO A 127 -5.64 -12.01 6.49
C PRO A 127 -5.09 -11.36 7.78
N LEU A 128 -4.87 -10.06 7.72
CA LEU A 128 -4.52 -9.26 8.90
C LEU A 128 -5.83 -8.78 9.52
N LYS A 129 -6.17 -9.30 10.70
CA LYS A 129 -7.42 -8.94 11.36
C LYS A 129 -7.50 -7.43 11.59
N SER A 130 -8.57 -6.81 11.11
CA SER A 130 -8.93 -5.46 11.51
C SER A 130 -9.28 -5.47 13.01
N HIS A 131 -8.61 -4.62 13.80
CA HIS A 131 -8.90 -4.52 15.22
C HIS A 131 -10.26 -3.86 15.47
N VAL A 132 -11.06 -4.49 16.32
CA VAL A 132 -12.17 -3.79 16.99
C VAL A 132 -11.53 -2.82 17.97
N ILE A 133 -11.67 -1.51 17.73
CA ILE A 133 -11.14 -0.51 18.67
C ILE A 133 -12.09 -0.35 19.84
N PRO A 134 -11.57 -0.19 21.08
CA PRO A 134 -12.37 0.14 22.25
C PRO A 134 -13.12 1.47 22.10
N GLU A 135 -14.21 1.65 22.84
CA GLU A 135 -15.03 2.87 22.75
C GLU A 135 -14.22 4.12 23.10
N GLU A 136 -13.26 4.01 24.01
CA GLU A 136 -12.36 5.09 24.41
C GLU A 136 -11.41 5.55 23.29
N GLU A 137 -11.15 4.68 22.33
CA GLU A 137 -10.29 4.95 21.17
C GLU A 137 -11.07 5.43 19.93
N MET A 138 -12.40 5.57 20.05
CA MET A 138 -13.22 6.05 18.93
C MET A 138 -12.80 7.45 18.47
N PRO A 139 -12.45 7.62 17.18
CA PRO A 139 -12.00 8.92 16.69
C PRO A 139 -13.15 9.92 16.68
N SER A 140 -12.88 11.14 17.18
CA SER A 140 -13.82 12.26 17.18
C SER A 140 -13.48 13.31 16.12
N SER A 141 -12.26 13.31 15.58
CA SER A 141 -11.85 14.24 14.52
C SER A 141 -12.32 13.77 13.14
N LEU A 142 -12.56 14.71 12.22
CA LEU A 142 -12.94 14.40 10.84
C LEU A 142 -11.93 13.45 10.16
N THR A 143 -10.64 13.72 10.32
CA THR A 143 -9.57 12.87 9.75
C THR A 143 -9.52 11.49 10.39
N GLY A 144 -9.73 11.40 11.69
CA GLY A 144 -9.79 10.13 12.40
C GLY A 144 -11.00 9.28 11.98
N ILE A 145 -12.18 9.90 11.86
CA ILE A 145 -13.39 9.22 11.36
C ILE A 145 -13.19 8.74 9.93
N ALA A 146 -12.62 9.57 9.05
CA ALA A 146 -12.33 9.20 7.67
C ALA A 146 -11.34 8.03 7.60
N GLY A 147 -10.25 8.06 8.40
CA GLY A 147 -9.28 6.98 8.52
C GLY A 147 -9.95 5.67 8.97
N ARG A 148 -10.75 5.73 10.05
CA ARG A 148 -11.48 4.54 10.53
C ARG A 148 -12.49 3.98 9.51
N SER A 149 -13.16 4.86 8.77
CA SER A 149 -14.07 4.43 7.69
C SER A 149 -13.29 3.70 6.60
N LEU A 150 -12.11 4.19 6.25
CA LEU A 150 -11.21 3.53 5.30
C LEU A 150 -10.78 2.14 5.79
N ASP A 151 -10.38 2.00 7.06
CA ASP A 151 -10.00 0.71 7.65
C ASP A 151 -11.15 -0.30 7.58
N ILE A 152 -12.38 0.13 7.87
CA ILE A 152 -13.58 -0.71 7.77
C ILE A 152 -13.82 -1.14 6.32
N MET A 153 -13.65 -0.24 5.36
CA MET A 153 -13.82 -0.56 3.94
C MET A 153 -12.77 -1.58 3.48
N ILE A 154 -11.50 -1.37 3.84
CA ILE A 154 -10.39 -2.30 3.54
C ILE A 154 -10.66 -3.68 4.12
N ALA A 155 -11.02 -3.76 5.41
CA ALA A 155 -11.36 -5.02 6.06
C ALA A 155 -12.53 -5.74 5.38
N GLY A 156 -13.51 -4.99 4.86
CA GLY A 156 -14.64 -5.54 4.11
C GLY A 156 -14.21 -6.22 2.80
N THR A 157 -13.09 -5.82 2.20
CA THR A 157 -12.59 -6.45 0.96
C THR A 157 -11.91 -7.79 1.22
N GLU A 158 -11.30 -8.01 2.40
CA GLU A 158 -10.62 -9.25 2.75
C GLU A 158 -11.53 -10.48 2.69
N MET A 159 -12.78 -10.32 3.11
CA MET A 159 -13.75 -11.42 3.15
C MET A 159 -14.22 -11.87 1.76
N ARG A 160 -14.03 -11.02 0.75
CA ARG A 160 -14.63 -11.22 -0.58
C ARG A 160 -14.12 -12.50 -1.28
N HIS A 161 -12.81 -12.73 -1.22
CA HIS A 161 -12.17 -13.85 -1.91
C HIS A 161 -11.61 -14.92 -0.98
N LEU A 162 -11.79 -14.78 0.34
CA LEU A 162 -11.24 -15.70 1.33
C LEU A 162 -11.65 -17.17 1.09
N GLY A 163 -12.88 -17.39 0.61
CA GLY A 163 -13.39 -18.73 0.28
C GLY A 163 -12.66 -19.43 -0.88
N LEU A 164 -11.79 -18.74 -1.61
CA LEU A 164 -10.95 -19.32 -2.66
C LEU A 164 -9.65 -19.93 -2.11
N ALA A 165 -9.26 -19.59 -0.89
CA ALA A 165 -8.07 -20.14 -0.23
C ALA A 165 -8.36 -21.52 0.37
N GLN A 166 -7.41 -22.44 0.24
CA GLN A 166 -7.45 -23.77 0.86
C GLN A 166 -6.97 -23.72 2.31
N ILE A 167 -6.07 -22.80 2.62
CA ILE A 167 -5.50 -22.63 3.97
C ILE A 167 -5.60 -21.15 4.35
N VAL A 168 -6.13 -20.89 5.54
CA VAL A 168 -6.18 -19.54 6.12
C VAL A 168 -5.37 -19.52 7.40
N VAL A 169 -4.36 -18.67 7.45
CA VAL A 169 -3.51 -18.46 8.62
C VAL A 169 -3.80 -17.07 9.17
N SER A 170 -4.35 -16.99 10.36
CA SER A 170 -4.60 -15.70 11.02
C SER A 170 -3.56 -15.52 12.14
N PRO A 171 -2.50 -14.73 11.90
CA PRO A 171 -1.49 -14.47 12.92
C PRO A 171 -2.12 -13.67 14.07
N ASP A 172 -1.71 -13.99 15.29
CA ASP A 172 -2.01 -13.15 16.45
C ASP A 172 -0.96 -12.04 16.51
N LEU A 173 -1.38 -10.82 16.19
CA LEU A 173 -0.51 -9.66 16.14
C LEU A 173 -0.55 -8.83 17.43
N VAL A 174 -1.19 -9.37 18.50
CA VAL A 174 -1.21 -8.71 19.81
C VAL A 174 0.14 -8.92 20.48
N GLY A 175 0.94 -7.85 20.51
CA GLY A 175 2.21 -7.73 21.22
C GLY A 175 2.17 -6.53 22.15
#